data_435221c157277cacfb894a56ceed7a29
#
_entry.id   435221c157277cacfb894a56ceed7a29
#
_cell.length_a   1.000
_cell.length_b   1.000
_cell.length_c   1.000
_cell.angle_alpha   90.00
_cell.angle_beta   90.00
_cell.angle_gamma   90.00
#
_symmetry.space_group_name_H-M   'P 1'
#
loop_
_entity.id
_entity.type
_entity.pdbx_description
1 polymer ?
#
loop_
_entity_poly.entity_id
_entity_poly.type
_entity_poly.pdbx_seq_one_letter_code
_entity_poly.pdbx_strand_id
1 'polypeptide(L)'
;MLNYPHALIELKDNDFAIGVRIHAQMNCQGSQELESHIWDVPAVVIECKTYLDKTMLQDAATAAEQLKYRNPNAIYILVAEWLKLTDAVNLRKFKIDQIYVLRKQKNTDREFRYQKGYIKNPIYVDVIDHLFVHIRDYLTSDWEGGISFGLKRGYLI
;
A
#
# COMPACT_ATOMS: atom_id res chain seq x y z
N MET A 1 -20.38 -33.44 -11.60
CA MET A 1 -19.71 -32.66 -10.54
C MET A 1 -18.73 -31.73 -11.20
N LEU A 2 -19.02 -30.45 -11.27
CA LEU A 2 -18.06 -29.44 -11.74
C LEU A 2 -17.15 -29.12 -10.54
N ASN A 3 -15.91 -29.61 -10.58
CA ASN A 3 -14.90 -29.18 -9.63
C ASN A 3 -14.59 -27.69 -9.96
N TYR A 4 -15.08 -26.79 -9.13
CA TYR A 4 -14.62 -25.40 -9.17
C TYR A 4 -13.16 -25.39 -8.73
N PRO A 5 -12.24 -24.81 -9.54
CA PRO A 5 -10.88 -24.64 -9.09
C PRO A 5 -10.92 -23.64 -7.92
N HIS A 6 -10.63 -24.11 -6.71
CA HIS A 6 -10.33 -23.23 -5.60
C HIS A 6 -8.99 -22.55 -5.92
N ALA A 7 -9.06 -21.38 -6.53
CA ALA A 7 -7.90 -20.52 -6.62
C ALA A 7 -7.64 -19.97 -5.21
N LEU A 8 -6.80 -20.64 -4.46
CA LEU A 8 -6.18 -20.07 -3.27
C LEU A 8 -5.27 -18.94 -3.74
N ILE A 9 -5.79 -17.72 -3.67
CA ILE A 9 -4.98 -16.54 -3.89
C ILE A 9 -4.25 -16.30 -2.58
N GLU A 10 -2.98 -16.65 -2.55
CA GLU A 10 -2.09 -16.33 -1.45
C GLU A 10 -1.99 -14.80 -1.36
N LEU A 11 -2.60 -14.23 -0.33
CA LEU A 11 -2.47 -12.82 -0.02
C LEU A 11 -1.12 -12.66 0.67
N LYS A 12 -0.23 -11.84 0.10
CA LYS A 12 0.96 -11.40 0.83
C LYS A 12 0.48 -10.69 2.10
N ASP A 13 0.94 -11.15 3.24
CA ASP A 13 0.67 -10.48 4.50
C ASP A 13 1.24 -9.07 4.43
N ASN A 14 0.37 -8.07 4.60
CA ASN A 14 0.77 -6.69 4.69
C ASN A 14 1.01 -6.34 6.16
N ASP A 15 1.98 -5.47 6.43
CA ASP A 15 2.26 -5.05 7.82
C ASP A 15 1.04 -4.32 8.41
N PHE A 16 0.39 -3.45 7.61
CA PHE A 16 -0.86 -2.77 7.97
C PHE A 16 -1.79 -2.68 6.78
N ALA A 17 -3.09 -2.91 7.03
CA ALA A 17 -4.13 -2.68 6.04
C ALA A 17 -5.34 -2.03 6.71
N ILE A 18 -5.89 -1.00 6.06
CA ILE A 18 -7.14 -0.34 6.43
C ILE A 18 -8.13 -0.58 5.29
N GLY A 19 -9.31 -1.07 5.61
CA GLY A 19 -10.31 -1.39 4.60
C GLY A 19 -11.61 -1.89 5.21
N VAL A 20 -12.41 -2.56 4.39
CA VAL A 20 -13.69 -3.13 4.80
C VAL A 20 -13.65 -4.64 4.69
N ARG A 21 -14.34 -5.31 5.60
CA ARG A 21 -14.59 -6.75 5.55
C ARG A 21 -16.01 -6.99 5.08
N ILE A 22 -16.16 -7.73 3.99
CA ILE A 22 -17.46 -8.09 3.41
C ILE A 22 -17.79 -9.52 3.82
N HIS A 23 -18.95 -9.68 4.47
CA HIS A 23 -19.54 -10.98 4.72
C HIS A 23 -20.70 -11.17 3.74
N ALA A 24 -20.62 -12.19 2.90
CA ALA A 24 -21.68 -12.53 1.98
C ALA A 24 -22.18 -13.95 2.26
N GLN A 25 -23.49 -14.11 2.24
CA GLN A 25 -24.15 -15.41 2.26
C GLN A 25 -24.82 -15.62 0.91
N MET A 26 -24.46 -16.71 0.24
CA MET A 26 -24.97 -17.04 -1.07
C MET A 26 -25.71 -18.37 -1.02
N ASN A 27 -26.84 -18.42 -1.74
CA ASN A 27 -27.61 -19.64 -1.91
C ASN A 27 -27.68 -19.94 -3.41
N CYS A 28 -27.29 -21.13 -3.80
CA CYS A 28 -27.52 -21.61 -5.16
C CYS A 28 -28.97 -22.04 -5.34
N GLN A 29 -29.61 -21.65 -6.45
CA GLN A 29 -30.98 -22.07 -6.76
C GLN A 29 -31.07 -23.61 -6.71
N GLY A 30 -31.89 -24.14 -5.76
CA GLY A 30 -32.10 -25.59 -5.57
C GLY A 30 -31.27 -26.22 -4.45
N SER A 31 -30.42 -25.48 -3.75
CA SER A 31 -29.73 -25.92 -2.52
C SER A 31 -30.34 -25.22 -1.31
N GLN A 32 -30.50 -25.95 -0.20
CA GLN A 32 -30.84 -25.38 1.10
C GLN A 32 -29.62 -24.94 1.89
N GLU A 33 -28.41 -25.19 1.36
CA GLU A 33 -27.16 -24.84 2.02
C GLU A 33 -26.77 -23.40 1.69
N LEU A 34 -26.53 -22.61 2.73
CA LEU A 34 -26.01 -21.26 2.67
C LEU A 34 -24.47 -21.34 2.71
N GLU A 35 -23.82 -20.93 1.63
CA GLU A 35 -22.38 -20.75 1.63
C GLU A 35 -22.04 -19.36 2.16
N SER A 36 -21.14 -19.30 3.15
CA SER A 36 -20.68 -18.06 3.75
C SER A 36 -19.29 -17.74 3.24
N HIS A 37 -19.11 -16.54 2.69
CA HIS A 37 -17.83 -16.05 2.19
C HIS A 37 -17.44 -14.76 2.91
N ILE A 38 -16.14 -14.62 3.17
CA ILE A 38 -15.56 -13.43 3.80
C ILE A 38 -14.47 -12.90 2.88
N TRP A 39 -14.56 -11.60 2.55
CA TRP A 39 -13.54 -10.91 1.77
C TRP A 39 -13.05 -9.67 2.50
N ASP A 40 -11.75 -9.50 2.58
CA ASP A 40 -11.13 -8.26 3.01
C ASP A 40 -10.80 -7.41 1.77
N VAL A 41 -11.34 -6.19 1.74
CA VAL A 41 -11.12 -5.22 0.66
C VAL A 41 -10.31 -4.06 1.23
N PRO A 42 -8.98 -4.09 1.09
CA PRO A 42 -8.13 -3.02 1.60
C PRO A 42 -8.27 -1.76 0.75
N ALA A 43 -8.41 -0.61 1.41
CA ALA A 43 -8.37 0.71 0.81
C ALA A 43 -6.97 1.33 0.90
N VAL A 44 -6.29 1.11 2.03
CA VAL A 44 -4.91 1.55 2.28
C VAL A 44 -4.08 0.36 2.71
N VAL A 45 -2.94 0.17 2.10
CA VAL A 45 -1.94 -0.82 2.50
C VAL A 45 -0.63 -0.11 2.80
N ILE A 46 -0.01 -0.46 3.92
CA ILE A 46 1.28 0.08 4.34
C ILE A 46 2.23 -1.08 4.55
N GLU A 47 3.38 -1.01 3.90
CA GLU A 47 4.49 -1.94 4.10
C GLU A 47 5.66 -1.20 4.76
N CYS A 48 6.19 -1.75 5.86
CA CYS A 48 7.27 -1.18 6.65
C CYS A 48 8.59 -1.91 6.40
N LYS A 49 9.67 -1.15 6.25
CA LYS A 49 11.03 -1.68 6.06
C LYS A 49 12.02 -0.94 6.94
N THR A 50 12.97 -1.66 7.53
CA THR A 50 14.08 -1.02 8.24
C THR A 50 14.92 -0.17 7.26
N TYR A 51 15.13 -0.68 6.05
CA TYR A 51 15.75 0.07 4.95
C TYR A 51 15.09 -0.32 3.63
N LEU A 52 15.24 0.52 2.63
CA LEU A 52 14.69 0.28 1.30
C LEU A 52 15.83 0.23 0.28
N ASP A 53 16.09 -0.97 -0.25
CA ASP A 53 16.96 -1.20 -1.40
C ASP A 53 16.17 -1.49 -2.68
N LYS A 54 16.89 -1.72 -3.79
CA LYS A 54 16.27 -1.96 -5.10
C LYS A 54 15.41 -3.22 -5.13
N THR A 55 15.86 -4.30 -4.47
CA THR A 55 15.12 -5.57 -4.43
C THR A 55 13.81 -5.41 -3.66
N MET A 56 13.89 -4.82 -2.46
CA MET A 56 12.70 -4.56 -1.64
C MET A 56 11.72 -3.62 -2.33
N LEU A 57 12.22 -2.62 -3.08
CA LEU A 57 11.38 -1.74 -3.88
C LEU A 57 10.66 -2.50 -5.00
N GLN A 58 11.33 -3.44 -5.67
CA GLN A 58 10.71 -4.26 -6.71
C GLN A 58 9.66 -5.20 -6.15
N ASP A 59 9.91 -5.82 -5.00
CA ASP A 59 8.96 -6.69 -4.32
C ASP A 59 7.71 -5.90 -3.88
N ALA A 60 7.90 -4.72 -3.30
CA ALA A 60 6.81 -3.82 -2.92
C ALA A 60 6.01 -3.34 -4.14
N ALA A 61 6.69 -3.06 -5.26
CA ALA A 61 6.03 -2.67 -6.50
C ALA A 61 5.14 -3.78 -7.05
N THR A 62 5.59 -5.04 -7.00
CA THR A 62 4.78 -6.20 -7.39
C THR A 62 3.55 -6.34 -6.49
N ALA A 63 3.71 -6.17 -5.18
CA ALA A 63 2.59 -6.21 -4.24
C ALA A 63 1.60 -5.05 -4.49
N ALA A 64 2.09 -3.84 -4.78
CA ALA A 64 1.27 -2.70 -5.14
C ALA A 64 0.47 -2.93 -6.44
N GLU A 65 1.08 -3.55 -7.46
CA GLU A 65 0.39 -3.92 -8.70
C GLU A 65 -0.71 -4.94 -8.46
N GLN A 66 -0.45 -5.96 -7.65
CA GLN A 66 -1.44 -6.97 -7.29
C GLN A 66 -2.62 -6.36 -6.52
N LEU A 67 -2.34 -5.46 -5.57
CA LEU A 67 -3.36 -4.72 -4.84
C LEU A 67 -4.25 -3.91 -5.80
N LYS A 68 -3.63 -3.10 -6.65
CA LYS A 68 -4.35 -2.22 -7.60
C LYS A 68 -5.08 -2.99 -8.70
N TYR A 69 -4.64 -4.19 -9.03
CA TYR A 69 -5.38 -5.06 -9.93
C TYR A 69 -6.73 -5.49 -9.33
N ARG A 70 -6.79 -5.72 -8.02
CA ARG A 70 -8.01 -6.13 -7.30
C ARG A 70 -8.87 -4.94 -6.88
N ASN A 71 -8.23 -3.88 -6.42
CA ASN A 71 -8.87 -2.62 -6.03
C ASN A 71 -8.09 -1.44 -6.63
N PRO A 72 -8.46 -0.96 -7.82
CA PRO A 72 -7.77 0.16 -8.47
C PRO A 72 -7.71 1.44 -7.64
N ASN A 73 -8.67 1.61 -6.74
CA ASN A 73 -8.75 2.77 -5.86
C ASN A 73 -7.91 2.64 -4.59
N ALA A 74 -7.37 1.46 -4.29
CA ALA A 74 -6.51 1.29 -3.12
C ALA A 74 -5.19 2.05 -3.29
N ILE A 75 -4.66 2.57 -2.19
CA ILE A 75 -3.30 3.14 -2.14
C ILE A 75 -2.34 2.20 -1.44
N TYR A 76 -1.12 2.15 -1.97
CA TYR A 76 -0.02 1.37 -1.44
C TYR A 76 1.11 2.31 -1.00
N ILE A 77 1.39 2.31 0.29
CA ILE A 77 2.37 3.18 0.93
C ILE A 77 3.54 2.34 1.45
N LEU A 78 4.75 2.77 1.14
CA LEU A 78 5.96 2.16 1.65
C LEU A 78 6.61 3.08 2.69
N VAL A 79 6.91 2.53 3.87
CA VAL A 79 7.55 3.26 4.96
C VAL A 79 8.89 2.61 5.27
N ALA A 80 9.97 3.38 5.23
CA ALA A 80 11.31 2.90 5.55
C ALA A 80 12.01 3.82 6.57
N GLU A 81 12.87 3.24 7.41
CA GLU A 81 13.70 4.09 8.28
C GLU A 81 14.68 4.92 7.46
N TRP A 82 15.40 4.31 6.49
CA TRP A 82 16.33 4.99 5.59
C TRP A 82 16.39 4.33 4.20
N LEU A 83 17.05 5.01 3.25
CA LEU A 83 17.20 4.53 1.88
C LEU A 83 18.59 3.92 1.62
N LYS A 84 18.60 2.83 0.84
CA LYS A 84 19.77 2.29 0.14
C LYS A 84 19.67 2.42 -1.38
N LEU A 85 18.70 3.16 -1.88
CA LEU A 85 18.53 3.41 -3.30
C LEU A 85 19.56 4.39 -3.81
N THR A 86 20.01 4.17 -5.05
CA THR A 86 20.84 5.13 -5.79
C THR A 86 19.96 6.17 -6.49
N ASP A 87 20.52 7.32 -6.84
CA ASP A 87 19.78 8.39 -7.52
C ASP A 87 19.34 8.02 -8.95
N ALA A 88 19.89 6.93 -9.50
CA ALA A 88 19.50 6.40 -10.81
C ALA A 88 18.14 5.70 -10.83
N VAL A 89 17.53 5.42 -9.66
CA VAL A 89 16.24 4.74 -9.58
C VAL A 89 15.12 5.71 -9.89
N ASN A 90 14.37 5.41 -10.97
CA ASN A 90 13.17 6.17 -11.30
C ASN A 90 11.96 5.63 -10.54
N LEU A 91 11.60 6.30 -9.44
CA LEU A 91 10.49 5.90 -8.57
C LEU A 91 9.11 5.98 -9.25
N ARG A 92 8.95 6.83 -10.27
CA ARG A 92 7.68 6.99 -10.99
C ARG A 92 7.27 5.79 -11.84
N LYS A 93 8.17 4.83 -12.03
CA LYS A 93 7.87 3.57 -12.76
C LYS A 93 7.03 2.60 -11.94
N PHE A 94 7.00 2.78 -10.63
CA PHE A 94 6.33 1.86 -9.71
C PHE A 94 4.94 2.36 -9.35
N LYS A 95 4.00 1.44 -9.19
CA LYS A 95 2.62 1.75 -8.78
C LYS A 95 2.46 1.94 -7.26
N ILE A 96 3.54 2.34 -6.61
CA ILE A 96 3.55 2.74 -5.20
C ILE A 96 3.10 4.20 -5.13
N ASP A 97 2.10 4.49 -4.30
CA ASP A 97 1.53 5.83 -4.23
C ASP A 97 2.44 6.79 -3.48
N GLN A 98 3.10 6.33 -2.41
CA GLN A 98 4.04 7.15 -1.67
C GLN A 98 5.11 6.30 -0.96
N ILE A 99 6.30 6.85 -0.82
CA ILE A 99 7.41 6.27 -0.07
C ILE A 99 7.84 7.27 1.00
N TYR A 100 7.77 6.86 2.26
CA TYR A 100 8.21 7.65 3.40
C TYR A 100 9.55 7.16 3.91
N VAL A 101 10.45 8.10 4.22
CA VAL A 101 11.76 7.83 4.81
C VAL A 101 11.84 8.52 6.15
N LEU A 102 11.59 7.77 7.21
CA LEU A 102 11.37 8.33 8.56
C LEU A 102 12.58 9.10 9.11
N ARG A 103 13.79 8.69 8.75
CA ARG A 103 15.02 9.33 9.23
C ARG A 103 15.63 10.33 8.26
N LYS A 104 14.98 10.60 7.11
CA LYS A 104 15.50 11.48 6.05
C LYS A 104 16.99 11.18 5.75
N GLN A 105 17.35 9.90 5.83
CA GLN A 105 18.74 9.45 5.75
C GLN A 105 18.92 8.45 4.61
N LYS A 106 20.00 8.63 3.86
CA LYS A 106 20.43 7.72 2.80
C LYS A 106 21.76 7.10 3.17
N ASN A 107 21.88 5.80 2.99
CA ASN A 107 23.14 5.11 3.06
C ASN A 107 23.15 3.91 2.12
N THR A 108 24.13 3.86 1.21
CA THR A 108 24.32 2.76 0.25
C THR A 108 25.31 1.71 0.75
N ASP A 109 26.08 2.02 1.79
CA ASP A 109 27.01 1.08 2.41
C ASP A 109 26.25 0.11 3.33
N ARG A 110 26.44 -1.19 3.12
CA ARG A 110 25.80 -2.24 3.92
C ARG A 110 26.34 -2.32 5.34
N GLU A 111 27.62 -1.95 5.54
CA GLU A 111 28.34 -2.13 6.80
C GLU A 111 28.33 -0.91 7.71
N PHE A 112 27.87 0.24 7.19
CA PHE A 112 27.93 1.51 7.91
C PHE A 112 27.32 1.46 9.31
N ARG A 113 26.26 0.68 9.52
CA ARG A 113 25.56 0.53 10.81
C ARG A 113 26.40 -0.13 11.89
N TYR A 114 27.48 -0.80 11.53
CA TYR A 114 28.42 -1.44 12.46
C TYR A 114 29.67 -0.60 12.70
N GLN A 115 29.83 0.51 12.00
CA GLN A 115 30.99 1.40 12.18
C GLN A 115 30.89 2.19 13.48
N LYS A 116 32.00 2.24 14.21
CA LYS A 116 32.11 3.13 15.37
C LYS A 116 31.96 4.59 14.91
N GLY A 117 30.96 5.29 15.43
CA GLY A 117 30.66 6.67 15.05
C GLY A 117 29.52 6.83 14.05
N TYR A 118 28.88 5.74 13.62
CA TYR A 118 27.65 5.87 12.84
C TYR A 118 26.55 6.51 13.69
N ILE A 119 26.04 7.65 13.22
CA ILE A 119 24.97 8.39 13.85
C ILE A 119 23.69 8.22 13.02
N LYS A 120 22.69 7.59 13.60
CA LYS A 120 21.34 7.57 13.02
C LYS A 120 20.67 8.92 13.23
N ASN A 121 20.10 9.48 12.17
CA ASN A 121 19.20 10.60 12.33
C ASN A 121 18.00 10.18 13.20
N PRO A 122 17.38 11.10 13.96
CA PRO A 122 16.13 10.80 14.66
C PRO A 122 15.04 10.42 13.64
N ILE A 123 13.98 9.80 14.13
CA ILE A 123 12.73 9.70 13.36
C ILE A 123 12.09 11.09 13.39
N TYR A 124 11.78 11.61 12.20
CA TYR A 124 11.23 12.95 12.05
C TYR A 124 9.71 12.95 12.18
N VAL A 125 9.19 13.69 13.14
CA VAL A 125 7.75 13.77 13.43
C VAL A 125 6.97 14.34 12.25
N ASP A 126 7.50 15.32 11.54
CA ASP A 126 6.87 15.92 10.37
C ASP A 126 6.61 14.90 9.24
N VAL A 127 7.46 13.87 9.11
CA VAL A 127 7.26 12.78 8.15
C VAL A 127 6.09 11.90 8.57
N ILE A 128 5.99 11.62 9.88
CA ILE A 128 4.88 10.82 10.43
C ILE A 128 3.57 11.58 10.34
N ASP A 129 3.58 12.88 10.66
CA ASP A 129 2.39 13.74 10.55
C ASP A 129 1.88 13.79 9.10
N HIS A 130 2.80 13.94 8.13
CA HIS A 130 2.44 13.92 6.71
C HIS A 130 1.86 12.57 6.28
N LEU A 131 2.43 11.44 6.73
CA LEU A 131 1.88 10.11 6.47
C LEU A 131 0.45 10.00 7.01
N PHE A 132 0.24 10.43 8.25
CA PHE A 132 -1.07 10.37 8.90
C PHE A 132 -2.10 11.24 8.17
N VAL A 133 -1.74 12.47 7.83
CA VAL A 133 -2.59 13.39 7.07
C VAL A 133 -2.93 12.80 5.69
N HIS A 134 -1.95 12.24 4.98
CA HIS A 134 -2.18 11.62 3.68
C HIS A 134 -3.20 10.48 3.75
N ILE A 135 -3.06 9.58 4.73
CA ILE A 135 -4.01 8.47 4.92
C ILE A 135 -5.40 9.01 5.28
N ARG A 136 -5.47 9.95 6.22
CA ARG A 136 -6.73 10.56 6.64
C ARG A 136 -7.43 11.22 5.46
N ASP A 137 -6.73 12.05 4.71
CA ASP A 137 -7.29 12.79 3.59
C ASP A 137 -7.77 11.85 2.48
N TYR A 138 -7.03 10.76 2.25
CA TYR A 138 -7.46 9.71 1.35
C TYR A 138 -8.76 9.04 1.81
N LEU A 139 -8.85 8.64 3.07
CA LEU A 139 -10.02 7.95 3.62
C LEU A 139 -11.25 8.85 3.78
N THR A 140 -11.04 10.15 3.93
CA THR A 140 -12.12 11.15 4.08
C THR A 140 -12.40 11.94 2.79
N SER A 141 -11.69 11.63 1.69
CA SER A 141 -11.96 12.27 0.42
C SER A 141 -13.37 11.96 -0.06
N ASP A 142 -14.04 13.01 -0.57
CA ASP A 142 -15.38 12.87 -1.13
C ASP A 142 -15.28 12.21 -2.52
N TRP A 143 -15.45 10.89 -2.54
CA TRP A 143 -15.49 10.11 -3.76
C TRP A 143 -16.75 10.35 -4.61
N GLU A 144 -17.76 11.02 -4.03
CA GLU A 144 -19.00 11.37 -4.73
C GLU A 144 -18.83 12.61 -5.64
N GLY A 145 -17.69 13.28 -5.56
CA GLY A 145 -17.42 14.54 -6.28
C GLY A 145 -17.67 14.46 -7.79
N GLY A 146 -17.37 13.37 -8.42
CA GLY A 146 -17.70 13.02 -9.80
C GLY A 146 -17.67 14.20 -10.81
N ILE A 147 -18.43 14.08 -11.89
CA ILE A 147 -18.52 15.08 -12.98
C ILE A 147 -18.99 16.43 -12.48
N SER A 148 -20.03 16.47 -11.62
CA SER A 148 -20.59 17.73 -11.11
C SER A 148 -19.58 18.54 -10.31
N PHE A 149 -18.76 17.90 -9.51
CA PHE A 149 -17.69 18.54 -8.75
C PHE A 149 -16.55 19.02 -9.66
N GLY A 150 -16.16 18.21 -10.65
CA GLY A 150 -15.16 18.60 -11.64
C GLY A 150 -15.61 19.79 -12.49
N LEU A 151 -16.88 19.82 -12.92
CA LEU A 151 -17.43 20.93 -13.68
C LEU A 151 -17.39 22.26 -12.94
N LYS A 152 -17.62 22.26 -11.61
CA LYS A 152 -17.49 23.50 -10.81
C LYS A 152 -16.07 24.05 -10.79
N ARG A 153 -15.06 23.20 -10.88
CA ARG A 153 -13.64 23.58 -10.91
C ARG A 153 -13.14 23.87 -12.32
N GLY A 154 -13.85 23.38 -13.35
CA GLY A 154 -13.43 23.47 -14.75
C GLY A 154 -12.45 22.39 -15.21
N TYR A 155 -12.19 21.36 -14.39
CA TYR A 155 -11.36 20.19 -14.75
C TYR A 155 -11.86 18.95 -14.01
N LEU A 156 -11.78 17.79 -14.67
CA LEU A 156 -12.39 16.54 -14.19
C LEU A 156 -11.38 15.57 -13.54
N ILE A 157 -10.07 15.71 -13.83
CA ILE A 157 -8.99 14.83 -13.34
C ILE A 157 -7.84 15.69 -12.83
#